data_6b4755dfff62c4d2be464a1c799f93b3
#
_entry.id   6b4755dfff62c4d2be464a1c799f93b3
#
_cell.length_a   1.000
_cell.length_b   1.000
_cell.length_c   1.000
_cell.angle_alpha   90.00
_cell.angle_beta   90.00
_cell.angle_gamma   90.00
#
_symmetry.space_group_name_H-M   'P 1'
#
loop_
_entity.id
_entity.type
_entity.pdbx_description
1 polymer ?
#
loop_
_entity_poly.entity_id
_entity_poly.type
_entity_poly.pdbx_seq_one_letter_code
_entity_poly.pdbx_strand_id
1 'polypeptide(L)'
;IMQHSAPTTALGSEHSILVINPGSTSTKVAVYVGENPLCVSTIRHSDEELSQFQCIEDQRDFRRQLVLDWLHDNHIPLAFDAIIGRGGLIKPIASGVYKVNSKMCHETYAAMRKHACNLGCIIAYELANMQPGGACPAFIADPVTVDELLPEARISGSPLMPRLSIWHALNQRAIAHRYAKEIGRRYEDLNLIVAHLGGGITVAAHQHGRAVDTNNGLD
;
A
#
# COMPACT_ATOMS: atom_id res chain seq x y z
N ILE A 1 27.89 -38.15 7.97
CA ILE A 1 26.62 -37.68 8.53
C ILE A 1 26.96 -36.50 9.43
N MET A 2 26.95 -35.29 8.89
CA MET A 2 27.06 -34.05 9.68
C MET A 2 25.67 -33.43 9.79
N GLN A 3 25.12 -33.48 10.98
CA GLN A 3 23.90 -32.73 11.33
C GLN A 3 24.27 -31.25 11.43
N HIS A 4 23.77 -30.45 10.50
CA HIS A 4 23.76 -29.00 10.68
C HIS A 4 22.59 -28.64 11.61
N SER A 5 22.91 -28.37 12.88
CA SER A 5 22.01 -27.68 13.80
C SER A 5 21.84 -26.26 13.32
N ALA A 6 20.60 -25.89 12.98
CA ALA A 6 20.22 -24.51 12.75
C ALA A 6 20.49 -23.69 14.02
N PRO A 7 21.02 -22.47 13.91
CA PRO A 7 21.16 -21.60 15.06
C PRO A 7 19.80 -21.18 15.57
N THR A 8 19.46 -21.60 16.78
CA THR A 8 18.33 -21.05 17.54
C THR A 8 18.75 -19.66 18.02
N THR A 9 18.62 -18.66 17.17
CA THR A 9 18.67 -17.26 17.60
C THR A 9 17.35 -16.97 18.33
N ALA A 10 17.46 -16.53 19.58
CA ALA A 10 16.35 -16.00 20.36
C ALA A 10 15.63 -14.94 19.51
N LEU A 11 14.40 -15.22 19.09
CA LEU A 11 13.49 -14.30 18.43
C LEU A 11 13.11 -13.22 19.46
N GLY A 12 13.90 -12.16 19.50
CA GLY A 12 13.45 -10.87 20.00
C GLY A 12 12.26 -10.46 19.12
N SER A 13 11.21 -9.92 19.71
CA SER A 13 9.87 -9.63 19.21
C SER A 13 9.82 -8.93 17.83
N GLU A 14 10.20 -9.62 16.77
CA GLU A 14 9.99 -9.13 15.40
C GLU A 14 8.54 -9.37 15.01
N HIS A 15 7.85 -8.28 14.64
CA HIS A 15 6.45 -8.35 14.24
C HIS A 15 6.28 -9.03 12.90
N SER A 16 5.29 -9.91 12.81
CA SER A 16 4.86 -10.55 11.57
C SER A 16 3.79 -9.69 10.89
N ILE A 17 4.03 -9.35 9.62
CA ILE A 17 3.17 -8.43 8.87
C ILE A 17 2.78 -9.05 7.52
N LEU A 18 1.47 -9.14 7.25
CA LEU A 18 0.95 -9.45 5.93
C LEU A 18 0.76 -8.16 5.14
N VAL A 19 1.31 -8.10 3.93
CA VAL A 19 1.20 -6.94 3.02
C VAL A 19 0.39 -7.32 1.78
N ILE A 20 -0.59 -6.49 1.40
CA ILE A 20 -1.50 -6.73 0.29
C ILE A 20 -1.54 -5.50 -0.62
N ASN A 21 -1.16 -5.67 -1.89
CA ASN A 21 -1.15 -4.59 -2.88
C ASN A 21 -1.92 -5.02 -4.15
N PRO A 22 -3.24 -4.78 -4.20
CA PRO A 22 -4.03 -5.01 -5.40
C PRO A 22 -3.68 -4.03 -6.51
N GLY A 23 -3.35 -4.55 -7.66
CA GLY A 23 -3.18 -3.83 -8.92
C GLY A 23 -4.26 -4.21 -9.93
N SER A 24 -4.25 -3.60 -11.11
CA SER A 24 -5.28 -3.84 -12.14
C SER A 24 -5.33 -5.32 -12.56
N THR A 25 -4.18 -5.93 -12.86
CA THR A 25 -4.06 -7.30 -13.38
C THR A 25 -3.37 -8.27 -12.44
N SER A 26 -3.11 -7.86 -11.19
CA SER A 26 -2.45 -8.73 -10.21
C SER A 26 -2.72 -8.26 -8.79
N THR A 27 -2.52 -9.16 -7.83
CA THR A 27 -2.43 -8.83 -6.41
C THR A 27 -1.05 -9.26 -5.91
N LYS A 28 -0.23 -8.29 -5.49
CA LYS A 28 1.03 -8.59 -4.83
C LYS A 28 0.79 -8.83 -3.36
N VAL A 29 1.35 -9.91 -2.84
CA VAL A 29 1.27 -10.31 -1.44
C VAL A 29 2.65 -10.59 -0.90
N ALA A 30 2.87 -10.27 0.37
CA ALA A 30 4.11 -10.57 1.05
C ALA A 30 3.88 -10.76 2.55
N VAL A 31 4.69 -11.61 3.15
CA VAL A 31 4.81 -11.74 4.61
C VAL A 31 6.20 -11.27 5.01
N TYR A 32 6.25 -10.39 5.97
CA TYR A 32 7.49 -9.89 6.57
C TYR A 32 7.56 -10.31 8.04
N VAL A 33 8.78 -10.54 8.50
CA VAL A 33 9.12 -10.65 9.92
C VAL A 33 10.17 -9.57 10.20
N GLY A 34 9.79 -8.55 10.95
CA GLY A 34 10.56 -7.31 11.05
C GLY A 34 10.72 -6.64 9.67
N GLU A 35 11.96 -6.34 9.26
CA GLU A 35 12.28 -5.76 7.94
C GLU A 35 12.56 -6.83 6.86
N ASN A 36 12.52 -8.12 7.22
CA ASN A 36 12.91 -9.20 6.32
C ASN A 36 11.69 -9.84 5.63
N PRO A 37 11.68 -9.94 4.31
CA PRO A 37 10.63 -10.66 3.60
C PRO A 37 10.79 -12.17 3.83
N LEU A 38 9.76 -12.81 4.39
CA LEU A 38 9.68 -14.25 4.55
C LEU A 38 9.20 -14.92 3.25
N CYS A 39 8.14 -14.38 2.66
CA CYS A 39 7.55 -14.87 1.43
C CYS A 39 6.97 -13.71 0.63
N VAL A 40 7.21 -13.67 -0.67
CA VAL A 40 6.71 -12.61 -1.57
C VAL A 40 6.19 -13.24 -2.85
N SER A 41 5.01 -12.84 -3.31
CA SER A 41 4.42 -13.33 -4.54
C SER A 41 3.64 -12.26 -5.29
N THR A 42 3.47 -12.51 -6.59
CA THR A 42 2.57 -11.75 -7.45
C THR A 42 1.54 -12.71 -8.03
N ILE A 43 0.33 -12.65 -7.50
CA ILE A 43 -0.82 -13.42 -7.98
C ILE A 43 -1.36 -12.68 -9.21
N ARG A 44 -1.17 -13.25 -10.40
CA ARG A 44 -1.68 -12.68 -11.65
C ARG A 44 -3.13 -13.06 -11.85
N HIS A 45 -3.88 -12.17 -12.45
CA HIS A 45 -5.28 -12.40 -12.81
C HIS A 45 -5.38 -12.39 -14.33
N SER A 46 -6.01 -13.41 -14.90
CA SER A 46 -6.28 -13.46 -16.33
C SER A 46 -7.43 -12.53 -16.71
N ASP A 47 -7.50 -12.18 -17.99
CA ASP A 47 -8.60 -11.36 -18.50
C ASP A 47 -9.95 -12.10 -18.36
N GLU A 48 -9.97 -13.44 -18.48
CA GLU A 48 -11.15 -14.26 -18.28
C GLU A 48 -11.64 -14.19 -16.81
N GLU A 49 -10.72 -14.26 -15.83
CA GLU A 49 -11.07 -14.12 -14.41
C GLU A 49 -11.64 -12.73 -14.11
N LEU A 50 -11.03 -11.69 -14.65
CA LEU A 50 -11.46 -10.32 -14.38
C LEU A 50 -12.74 -9.93 -15.12
N SER A 51 -13.00 -10.49 -16.30
CA SER A 51 -14.19 -10.20 -17.11
C SER A 51 -15.50 -10.68 -16.49
N GLN A 52 -15.43 -11.55 -15.48
CA GLN A 52 -16.59 -12.03 -14.73
C GLN A 52 -17.19 -10.95 -13.81
N PHE A 53 -16.45 -9.89 -13.53
CA PHE A 53 -16.85 -8.83 -12.61
C PHE A 53 -17.29 -7.57 -13.38
N GLN A 54 -18.44 -7.02 -13.00
CA GLN A 54 -18.96 -5.79 -13.62
C GLN A 54 -18.19 -4.55 -13.19
N CYS A 55 -17.67 -4.54 -11.95
CA CYS A 55 -16.86 -3.45 -11.41
C CYS A 55 -15.73 -3.98 -10.53
N ILE A 56 -14.81 -3.10 -10.18
CA ILE A 56 -13.63 -3.45 -9.37
C ILE A 56 -14.04 -3.92 -7.97
N GLU A 57 -15.07 -3.32 -7.40
CA GLU A 57 -15.56 -3.65 -6.07
C GLU A 57 -16.03 -5.10 -5.96
N ASP A 58 -16.59 -5.65 -7.04
CA ASP A 58 -17.05 -7.06 -7.10
C ASP A 58 -15.86 -8.03 -6.98
N GLN A 59 -14.65 -7.60 -7.29
CA GLN A 59 -13.44 -8.42 -7.18
C GLN A 59 -12.96 -8.60 -5.73
N ARG A 60 -13.58 -7.94 -4.75
CA ARG A 60 -13.15 -7.96 -3.34
C ARG A 60 -13.02 -9.38 -2.79
N ASP A 61 -14.11 -10.16 -2.87
CA ASP A 61 -14.16 -11.51 -2.29
C ASP A 61 -13.22 -12.46 -3.05
N PHE A 62 -13.19 -12.37 -4.37
CA PHE A 62 -12.26 -13.11 -5.22
C PHE A 62 -10.80 -12.84 -4.81
N ARG A 63 -10.39 -11.58 -4.72
CA ARG A 63 -9.01 -11.24 -4.37
C ARG A 63 -8.65 -11.59 -2.92
N ARG A 64 -9.60 -11.45 -2.00
CA ARG A 64 -9.42 -11.89 -0.60
C ARG A 64 -9.21 -13.40 -0.54
N GLN A 65 -10.00 -14.17 -1.26
CA GLN A 65 -9.86 -15.63 -1.30
C GLN A 65 -8.48 -16.05 -1.85
N LEU A 66 -8.03 -15.43 -2.94
CA LEU A 66 -6.70 -15.70 -3.49
C LEU A 66 -5.56 -15.44 -2.49
N VAL A 67 -5.70 -14.44 -1.61
CA VAL A 67 -4.71 -14.22 -0.53
C VAL A 67 -4.77 -15.35 0.50
N LEU A 68 -5.96 -15.82 0.87
CA LEU A 68 -6.13 -16.94 1.80
C LEU A 68 -5.58 -18.25 1.20
N ASP A 69 -5.88 -18.53 -0.06
CA ASP A 69 -5.36 -19.70 -0.77
C ASP A 69 -3.84 -19.66 -0.85
N TRP A 70 -3.27 -18.50 -1.18
CA TRP A 70 -1.82 -18.32 -1.21
C TRP A 70 -1.16 -18.55 0.17
N LEU A 71 -1.78 -18.07 1.25
CA LEU A 71 -1.29 -18.35 2.61
C LEU A 71 -1.34 -19.84 2.93
N HIS A 72 -2.45 -20.51 2.59
CA HIS A 72 -2.63 -21.95 2.79
C HIS A 72 -1.59 -22.77 2.02
N ASP A 73 -1.38 -22.47 0.73
CA ASP A 73 -0.47 -23.19 -0.14
C ASP A 73 1.01 -23.04 0.30
N ASN A 74 1.33 -21.92 0.93
CA ASN A 74 2.65 -21.67 1.51
C ASN A 74 2.76 -22.12 2.98
N HIS A 75 1.75 -22.78 3.53
CA HIS A 75 1.70 -23.24 4.93
C HIS A 75 1.87 -22.11 5.95
N ILE A 76 1.40 -20.91 5.61
CA ILE A 76 1.47 -19.73 6.48
C ILE A 76 0.10 -19.54 7.17
N PRO A 77 0.00 -19.64 8.49
CA PRO A 77 -1.26 -19.42 9.20
C PRO A 77 -1.69 -17.95 9.11
N LEU A 78 -3.00 -17.71 9.09
CA LEU A 78 -3.55 -16.36 9.22
C LEU A 78 -3.44 -15.92 10.69
N ALA A 79 -2.23 -15.56 11.11
CA ALA A 79 -1.87 -15.15 12.46
C ALA A 79 -0.74 -14.11 12.39
N PHE A 80 -1.11 -12.85 12.30
CA PHE A 80 -0.19 -11.72 12.10
C PHE A 80 -0.37 -10.68 13.20
N ASP A 81 0.70 -9.94 13.51
CA ASP A 81 0.65 -8.79 14.43
C ASP A 81 -0.06 -7.59 13.76
N ALA A 82 0.05 -7.49 12.44
CA ALA A 82 -0.64 -6.47 11.65
C ALA A 82 -0.85 -6.92 10.19
N ILE A 83 -1.87 -6.37 9.53
CA ILE A 83 -2.07 -6.52 8.10
C ILE A 83 -2.07 -5.14 7.45
N ILE A 84 -1.27 -4.96 6.38
CA ILE A 84 -1.15 -3.69 5.67
C ILE A 84 -1.69 -3.85 4.26
N GLY A 85 -2.71 -3.05 3.92
CA GLY A 85 -3.20 -2.91 2.56
C GLY A 85 -2.62 -1.67 1.88
N ARG A 86 -2.44 -1.71 0.56
CA ARG A 86 -2.22 -0.49 -0.20
C ARG A 86 -3.43 0.42 -0.02
N GLY A 87 -3.19 1.68 0.38
CA GLY A 87 -4.25 2.68 0.52
C GLY A 87 -4.86 3.07 -0.83
N GLY A 88 -6.18 3.17 -0.87
CA GLY A 88 -6.95 3.59 -2.03
C GLY A 88 -7.24 5.09 -2.06
N LEU A 89 -8.25 5.45 -2.84
CA LEU A 89 -8.73 6.82 -3.04
C LEU A 89 -9.65 7.24 -1.88
N ILE A 90 -9.05 7.56 -0.76
CA ILE A 90 -9.72 8.19 0.39
C ILE A 90 -9.68 9.72 0.26
N LYS A 91 -10.27 10.43 1.21
CA LYS A 91 -10.11 11.90 1.28
C LYS A 91 -8.64 12.29 1.38
N PRO A 92 -8.26 13.48 0.88
CA PRO A 92 -6.92 14.01 1.05
C PRO A 92 -6.45 13.96 2.51
N ILE A 93 -5.22 13.48 2.72
CA ILE A 93 -4.66 13.24 4.04
C ILE A 93 -3.15 13.51 4.02
N ALA A 94 -2.55 13.85 5.15
CA ALA A 94 -1.10 13.97 5.25
C ALA A 94 -0.41 12.60 5.04
N SER A 95 0.89 12.60 4.77
CA SER A 95 1.69 11.37 4.72
C SER A 95 1.72 10.67 6.09
N GLY A 96 1.78 9.34 6.09
CA GLY A 96 1.85 8.55 7.32
C GLY A 96 1.21 7.17 7.21
N VAL A 97 1.20 6.48 8.36
CA VAL A 97 0.57 5.17 8.54
C VAL A 97 -0.75 5.37 9.30
N TYR A 98 -1.83 4.82 8.77
CA TYR A 98 -3.17 5.00 9.31
C TYR A 98 -3.82 3.67 9.61
N LYS A 99 -4.38 3.54 10.83
CA LYS A 99 -5.18 2.37 11.19
C LYS A 99 -6.49 2.39 10.40
N VAL A 100 -6.77 1.29 9.73
CA VAL A 100 -8.02 1.11 8.97
C VAL A 100 -9.18 0.89 9.94
N ASN A 101 -10.31 1.49 9.63
CA ASN A 101 -11.57 1.30 10.32
C ASN A 101 -12.73 1.18 9.31
N SER A 102 -13.92 0.84 9.80
CA SER A 102 -15.10 0.67 8.95
C SER A 102 -15.46 1.92 8.14
N LYS A 103 -15.26 3.13 8.70
CA LYS A 103 -15.51 4.39 8.00
C LYS A 103 -14.56 4.55 6.80
N MET A 104 -13.27 4.27 6.97
CA MET A 104 -12.29 4.32 5.88
C MET A 104 -12.62 3.30 4.79
N CYS A 105 -13.00 2.08 5.14
CA CYS A 105 -13.46 1.07 4.19
C CYS A 105 -14.68 1.55 3.39
N HIS A 106 -15.66 2.16 4.07
CA HIS A 106 -16.84 2.69 3.42
C HIS A 106 -16.51 3.86 2.47
N GLU A 107 -15.68 4.81 2.89
CA GLU A 107 -15.23 5.94 2.06
C GLU A 107 -14.46 5.44 0.82
N THR A 108 -13.61 4.44 0.98
CA THR A 108 -12.85 3.84 -0.14
C THR A 108 -13.78 3.11 -1.11
N TYR A 109 -14.77 2.38 -0.60
CA TYR A 109 -15.76 1.70 -1.42
C TYR A 109 -16.64 2.68 -2.19
N ALA A 110 -17.03 3.81 -1.56
CA ALA A 110 -17.86 4.85 -2.13
C ALA A 110 -17.06 5.86 -2.99
N ALA A 111 -15.74 5.71 -3.14
CA ALA A 111 -14.91 6.63 -3.91
C ALA A 111 -15.42 6.79 -5.34
N MET A 112 -15.46 8.02 -5.82
CA MET A 112 -15.96 8.33 -7.19
C MET A 112 -15.08 7.71 -8.28
N ARG A 113 -13.76 7.65 -8.06
CA ARG A 113 -12.83 6.99 -8.98
C ARG A 113 -12.58 5.56 -8.49
N LYS A 114 -12.75 4.60 -9.39
CA LYS A 114 -12.62 3.17 -9.11
C LYS A 114 -11.26 2.68 -9.58
N HIS A 115 -10.49 2.15 -8.66
CA HIS A 115 -9.19 1.54 -8.94
C HIS A 115 -8.94 0.35 -8.02
N ALA A 116 -8.22 -0.66 -8.49
CA ALA A 116 -7.96 -1.88 -7.70
C ALA A 116 -7.29 -1.60 -6.34
N CYS A 117 -6.48 -0.53 -6.22
CA CYS A 117 -5.89 -0.16 -4.94
C CYS A 117 -6.93 0.15 -3.86
N ASN A 118 -8.16 0.51 -4.23
CA ASN A 118 -9.25 0.74 -3.26
C ASN A 118 -9.56 -0.53 -2.46
N LEU A 119 -9.36 -1.70 -3.03
CA LEU A 119 -9.59 -2.97 -2.36
C LEU A 119 -8.56 -3.30 -1.29
N GLY A 120 -7.36 -2.69 -1.35
CA GLY A 120 -6.26 -3.02 -0.44
C GLY A 120 -6.60 -2.80 1.02
N CYS A 121 -7.16 -1.64 1.37
CA CYS A 121 -7.52 -1.35 2.76
C CYS A 121 -8.71 -2.21 3.22
N ILE A 122 -9.66 -2.51 2.34
CA ILE A 122 -10.86 -3.31 2.66
C ILE A 122 -10.45 -4.75 2.94
N ILE A 123 -9.67 -5.37 2.05
CA ILE A 123 -9.18 -6.75 2.19
C ILE A 123 -8.31 -6.88 3.44
N ALA A 124 -7.41 -5.91 3.69
CA ALA A 124 -6.58 -5.92 4.90
C ALA A 124 -7.44 -5.86 6.17
N TYR A 125 -8.47 -5.03 6.19
CA TYR A 125 -9.38 -4.91 7.33
C TYR A 125 -10.19 -6.20 7.56
N GLU A 126 -10.70 -6.81 6.50
CA GLU A 126 -11.46 -8.05 6.58
C GLU A 126 -10.59 -9.21 7.10
N LEU A 127 -9.41 -9.42 6.50
CA LEU A 127 -8.48 -10.47 6.93
C LEU A 127 -8.00 -10.27 8.36
N ALA A 128 -7.77 -9.03 8.78
CA ALA A 128 -7.40 -8.71 10.15
C ALA A 128 -8.48 -9.10 11.17
N ASN A 129 -9.76 -8.98 10.79
CA ASN A 129 -10.88 -9.40 11.64
C ASN A 129 -11.19 -10.91 11.55
N MET A 130 -10.68 -11.61 10.55
CA MET A 130 -10.89 -13.05 10.35
C MET A 130 -9.89 -13.94 11.09
N GLN A 131 -8.86 -13.37 11.72
CA GLN A 131 -7.85 -14.17 12.40
C GLN A 131 -8.43 -15.04 13.53
N PRO A 132 -8.10 -16.35 13.57
CA PRO A 132 -8.66 -17.28 14.56
C PRO A 132 -8.30 -16.93 16.02
N GLY A 133 -7.16 -16.29 16.25
CA GLY A 133 -6.66 -15.89 17.57
C GLY A 133 -7.21 -14.54 18.09
N GLY A 134 -8.10 -13.91 17.32
CA GLY A 134 -8.59 -12.55 17.58
C GLY A 134 -8.08 -11.54 16.55
N ALA A 135 -8.82 -10.44 16.39
CA ALA A 135 -8.50 -9.42 15.39
C ALA A 135 -7.16 -8.73 15.66
N CYS A 136 -6.34 -8.57 14.63
CA CYS A 136 -5.17 -7.69 14.65
C CYS A 136 -5.49 -6.33 14.02
N PRO A 137 -4.63 -5.30 14.20
CA PRO A 137 -4.81 -4.04 13.52
C PRO A 137 -4.53 -4.17 12.02
N ALA A 138 -5.41 -3.52 11.20
CA ALA A 138 -5.15 -3.29 9.79
C ALA A 138 -4.67 -1.86 9.57
N PHE A 139 -3.74 -1.67 8.62
CA PHE A 139 -3.18 -0.35 8.29
C PHE A 139 -3.13 -0.09 6.79
N ILE A 140 -3.03 1.18 6.43
CA ILE A 140 -2.54 1.67 5.15
C ILE A 140 -1.37 2.62 5.40
N ALA A 141 -0.47 2.76 4.42
CA ALA A 141 0.64 3.71 4.48
C ALA A 141 0.63 4.58 3.22
N ASP A 142 0.87 5.86 3.39
CA ASP A 142 1.01 6.86 2.32
C ASP A 142 0.07 6.59 1.13
N PRO A 143 -1.27 6.72 1.32
CA PRO A 143 -2.22 6.45 0.25
C PRO A 143 -2.01 7.39 -0.93
N VAL A 144 -2.54 7.02 -2.11
CA VAL A 144 -2.37 7.80 -3.36
C VAL A 144 -2.92 9.24 -3.25
N THR A 145 -3.71 9.52 -2.24
CA THR A 145 -4.32 10.82 -1.93
C THR A 145 -3.56 11.61 -0.86
N VAL A 146 -2.31 11.25 -0.58
CA VAL A 146 -1.44 12.11 0.26
C VAL A 146 -1.38 13.50 -0.36
N ASP A 147 -1.77 14.51 0.41
CA ASP A 147 -1.88 15.88 -0.06
C ASP A 147 -1.13 16.85 0.86
N GLU A 148 0.06 17.19 0.42
CA GLU A 148 0.96 18.13 1.09
C GLU A 148 1.43 19.24 0.13
N LEU A 149 0.66 19.45 -0.98
CA LEU A 149 0.95 20.47 -1.98
C LEU A 149 0.98 21.86 -1.38
N LEU A 150 1.93 22.68 -1.82
CA LEU A 150 1.95 24.11 -1.54
C LEU A 150 0.71 24.78 -2.19
N PRO A 151 0.26 25.92 -1.64
CA PRO A 151 -0.85 26.67 -2.25
C PRO A 151 -0.62 26.99 -3.73
N GLU A 152 0.60 27.35 -4.11
CA GLU A 152 1.01 27.66 -5.48
C GLU A 152 0.91 26.44 -6.40
N ALA A 153 1.23 25.24 -5.88
CA ALA A 153 1.13 24.00 -6.64
C ALA A 153 -0.34 23.57 -6.93
N ARG A 154 -1.32 24.21 -6.27
CA ARG A 154 -2.75 23.95 -6.51
C ARG A 154 -3.32 24.80 -7.64
N ILE A 155 -2.59 25.81 -8.10
CA ILE A 155 -3.04 26.70 -9.17
C ILE A 155 -3.12 25.91 -10.47
N SER A 156 -4.30 25.97 -11.09
CA SER A 156 -4.56 25.44 -12.42
C SER A 156 -4.96 26.59 -13.38
N GLY A 157 -5.43 26.27 -14.57
CA GLY A 157 -5.97 27.26 -15.51
C GLY A 157 -7.32 27.86 -15.08
N SER A 158 -7.94 27.36 -14.00
CA SER A 158 -9.24 27.87 -13.50
C SER A 158 -9.31 27.80 -11.97
N PRO A 159 -9.81 28.86 -11.30
CA PRO A 159 -10.01 28.83 -9.85
C PRO A 159 -11.09 27.82 -9.40
N LEU A 160 -11.95 27.38 -10.33
CA LEU A 160 -12.99 26.38 -10.05
C LEU A 160 -12.46 24.94 -10.09
N MET A 161 -11.26 24.72 -10.60
CA MET A 161 -10.65 23.38 -10.76
C MET A 161 -9.21 23.38 -10.23
N PRO A 162 -9.02 23.45 -8.91
CA PRO A 162 -7.67 23.35 -8.34
C PRO A 162 -7.05 22.00 -8.67
N ARG A 163 -5.72 21.96 -8.78
CA ARG A 163 -4.99 20.69 -8.94
C ARG A 163 -5.20 19.80 -7.72
N LEU A 164 -5.41 18.51 -7.98
CA LEU A 164 -5.59 17.49 -6.95
C LEU A 164 -4.28 16.71 -6.76
N SER A 165 -3.99 16.37 -5.53
CA SER A 165 -2.85 15.53 -5.18
C SER A 165 -3.26 14.06 -5.30
N ILE A 166 -2.92 13.44 -6.44
CA ILE A 166 -3.10 12.00 -6.66
C ILE A 166 -1.83 11.47 -7.32
N TRP A 167 -1.03 10.70 -6.58
CA TRP A 167 0.29 10.30 -7.02
C TRP A 167 0.78 9.01 -6.35
N HIS A 168 1.92 8.48 -6.77
CA HIS A 168 2.51 7.26 -6.21
C HIS A 168 3.24 7.53 -4.89
N ALA A 169 2.52 8.08 -3.90
CA ALA A 169 3.06 8.54 -2.63
C ALA A 169 3.89 7.47 -1.92
N LEU A 170 3.33 6.29 -1.70
CA LEU A 170 4.00 5.20 -0.99
C LEU A 170 5.36 4.86 -1.60
N ASN A 171 5.43 4.67 -2.93
CA ASN A 171 6.67 4.29 -3.60
C ASN A 171 7.70 5.43 -3.58
N GLN A 172 7.27 6.65 -3.92
CA GLN A 172 8.19 7.79 -3.98
C GLN A 172 8.79 8.11 -2.61
N ARG A 173 7.96 8.09 -1.56
CA ARG A 173 8.43 8.32 -0.19
C ARG A 173 9.34 7.21 0.30
N ALA A 174 9.00 5.94 0.02
CA ALA A 174 9.85 4.80 0.37
C ALA A 174 11.24 4.91 -0.27
N ILE A 175 11.31 5.27 -1.55
CA ILE A 175 12.59 5.48 -2.26
C ILE A 175 13.35 6.70 -1.70
N ALA A 176 12.66 7.80 -1.37
CA ALA A 176 13.28 8.98 -0.77
C ALA A 176 13.88 8.66 0.62
N HIS A 177 13.16 7.94 1.47
CA HIS A 177 13.67 7.46 2.76
C HIS A 177 14.87 6.51 2.60
N ARG A 178 14.77 5.57 1.66
CA ARG A 178 15.87 4.65 1.37
C ARG A 178 17.12 5.39 0.92
N TYR A 179 16.99 6.32 -0.03
CA TYR A 179 18.10 7.15 -0.49
C TYR A 179 18.72 7.96 0.65
N ALA A 180 17.89 8.59 1.49
CA ALA A 180 18.37 9.33 2.66
C ALA A 180 19.18 8.44 3.61
N LYS A 181 18.72 7.22 3.89
CA LYS A 181 19.42 6.22 4.70
C LYS A 181 20.77 5.83 4.08
N GLU A 182 20.80 5.60 2.76
CA GLU A 182 22.03 5.23 2.02
C GLU A 182 23.11 6.31 2.08
N ILE A 183 22.72 7.59 2.06
CA ILE A 183 23.67 8.72 2.15
C ILE A 183 23.89 9.23 3.59
N GLY A 184 23.36 8.53 4.60
CA GLY A 184 23.53 8.89 6.02
C GLY A 184 22.85 10.21 6.42
N ARG A 185 21.77 10.62 5.74
CA ARG A 185 21.00 11.83 6.03
C ARG A 185 19.55 11.51 6.38
N ARG A 186 18.86 12.46 7.00
CA ARG A 186 17.41 12.35 7.21
C ARG A 186 16.68 12.81 5.95
N TYR A 187 15.56 12.20 5.63
CA TYR A 187 14.74 12.60 4.47
C TYR A 187 14.24 14.05 4.60
N GLU A 188 13.94 14.49 5.82
CA GLU A 188 13.49 15.85 6.13
C GLU A 188 14.55 16.92 5.85
N ASP A 189 15.82 16.54 5.76
CA ASP A 189 16.95 17.45 5.47
C ASP A 189 17.28 17.53 3.97
N LEU A 190 16.46 16.89 3.12
CA LEU A 190 16.71 16.79 1.69
C LEU A 190 15.65 17.52 0.86
N ASN A 191 16.10 18.05 -0.28
CA ASN A 191 15.24 18.46 -1.38
C ASN A 191 15.49 17.49 -2.54
N LEU A 192 14.44 16.80 -2.98
CA LEU A 192 14.54 15.74 -3.98
C LEU A 192 13.49 15.93 -5.07
N ILE A 193 13.82 15.54 -6.29
CA ILE A 193 12.85 15.24 -7.32
C ILE A 193 12.79 13.72 -7.43
N VAL A 194 11.63 13.15 -7.19
CA VAL A 194 11.43 11.69 -7.24
C VAL A 194 10.46 11.36 -8.37
N ALA A 195 10.89 10.46 -9.27
CA ALA A 195 10.09 10.01 -10.39
C ALA A 195 9.70 8.54 -10.21
N HIS A 196 8.40 8.27 -10.28
CA HIS A 196 7.85 6.93 -10.46
C HIS A 196 7.52 6.75 -11.94
N LEU A 197 8.25 5.86 -12.60
CA LEU A 197 8.13 5.60 -14.04
C LEU A 197 7.59 4.18 -14.23
N GLY A 198 6.29 4.05 -14.44
CA GLY A 198 5.58 2.79 -14.60
C GLY A 198 4.42 2.92 -15.58
N GLY A 199 3.38 2.10 -15.44
CA GLY A 199 2.14 2.23 -16.21
C GLY A 199 1.44 3.57 -15.99
N GLY A 200 1.52 4.11 -14.75
CA GLY A 200 1.28 5.52 -14.44
C GLY A 200 2.61 6.22 -14.16
N ILE A 201 2.73 7.50 -14.51
CA ILE A 201 3.93 8.29 -14.29
C ILE A 201 3.62 9.44 -13.36
N THR A 202 4.34 9.54 -12.25
CA THR A 202 4.31 10.72 -11.38
C THR A 202 5.71 11.17 -11.02
N VAL A 203 5.92 12.48 -11.07
CA VAL A 203 7.15 13.13 -10.65
C VAL A 203 6.78 14.16 -9.58
N ALA A 204 7.38 14.06 -8.41
CA ALA A 204 7.10 14.98 -7.31
C ALA A 204 8.37 15.70 -6.83
N ALA A 205 8.16 16.95 -6.44
CA ALA A 205 9.15 17.74 -5.71
C ALA A 205 8.97 17.48 -4.21
N HIS A 206 10.00 16.92 -3.59
CA HIS A 206 10.01 16.65 -2.15
C HIS A 206 10.88 17.70 -1.45
N GLN A 207 10.33 18.34 -0.45
CA GLN A 207 11.02 19.35 0.37
C GLN A 207 10.70 19.11 1.85
N HIS A 208 11.72 19.02 2.67
CA HIS A 208 11.60 18.83 4.13
C HIS A 208 10.67 17.68 4.52
N GLY A 209 10.82 16.52 3.85
CA GLY A 209 10.03 15.32 4.14
C GLY A 209 8.60 15.31 3.57
N ARG A 210 8.22 16.29 2.75
CA ARG A 210 6.88 16.46 2.18
C ARG A 210 6.94 16.54 0.66
N ALA A 211 5.96 15.99 -0.03
CA ALA A 211 5.78 16.20 -1.47
C ALA A 211 5.00 17.49 -1.70
N VAL A 212 5.73 18.57 -2.05
CA VAL A 212 5.18 19.93 -2.14
C VAL A 212 4.57 20.27 -3.50
N ASP A 213 4.90 19.50 -4.53
CA ASP A 213 4.29 19.55 -5.87
C ASP A 213 4.39 18.17 -6.54
N THR A 214 3.40 17.83 -7.34
CA THR A 214 3.38 16.61 -8.16
C THR A 214 2.41 16.75 -9.32
N ASN A 215 2.64 16.03 -10.43
CA ASN A 215 1.59 15.85 -11.43
C ASN A 215 0.54 14.82 -10.95
N ASN A 216 -0.64 14.84 -11.57
CA ASN A 216 -1.67 13.83 -11.31
C ASN A 216 -1.30 12.50 -11.96
N GLY A 217 -1.45 11.40 -11.23
CA GLY A 217 -1.06 10.05 -11.66
C GLY A 217 -2.20 9.19 -12.19
N LEU A 218 -3.44 9.73 -12.23
CA LEU A 218 -4.63 9.02 -12.70
C LEU A 218 -5.30 9.69 -13.92
N ASP A 219 -4.73 10.77 -14.41
CA ASP A 219 -5.21 11.47 -15.62
C ASP A 219 -4.38 11.04 -16.82
#